data_5bdbe06d8e78ba44d49748b033edf1d6
#
_entry.id   5bdbe06d8e78ba44d49748b033edf1d6
#
_cell.length_a   1.000
_cell.length_b   1.000
_cell.length_c   1.000
_cell.angle_alpha   90.00
_cell.angle_beta   90.00
_cell.angle_gamma   90.00
#
_symmetry.space_group_name_H-M   'P 1'
#
loop_
_entity.id
_entity.type
_entity.pdbx_description
1 polymer ?
#
loop_
_entity_poly.entity_id
_entity_poly.type
_entity_poly.pdbx_seq_one_letter_code
_entity_poly.pdbx_strand_id
1 'polypeptide(L)'
;MPSPSSMPSFSSSPKKNCDGFTAEEVQSALLPSGTAALDSWTPTLDYEEADLGSLEPGPQYLTLMGRVVNFYDTARPSKSHKAAQGCLKIMLADDTGVLTVRLWYAKRQYRVRLGQLVTLWTVHISNSSDHNSLAPSSAPLFTSIFPEGERNCHFMVHETSDDGTQFKRPFGVKNLKALPDLMSLKSFTEGGYDVADAKLLVCVKTIGAQKSYMNRNGTTSELLPLTVFDDTAEAILTLYGGLIPSASSFQPSKTILLLSKPGWRIDRIAKLSLNGTSRIDIDPDISDARRLRALAQRLTTKEHVNPPFPEVDIAAFQDAVIKPLFTFAEVDEFARRNPGEKVMGYLSVLITQMNIVTPFKRNMLLCNECCGTPIFANAVVVTCKQCGKSVTLRLNPRILGSLIDETGQLSSGKLILSDTAWTQLLGRTPAQLLTTPLESMQYLEHRLLFLRVTMGFALVLEDEIGRLGVWSVE
;
A
#
# COMPACT_ATOMS: atom_id res chain seq x y z
N MET A 1 -13.97 35.73 48.52
CA MET A 1 -13.06 36.03 47.39
C MET A 1 -12.28 34.79 47.09
N PRO A 2 -12.50 34.13 45.97
CA PRO A 2 -11.69 32.99 45.54
C PRO A 2 -10.50 33.47 44.69
N SER A 3 -9.35 32.84 44.87
CA SER A 3 -8.06 33.08 44.20
C SER A 3 -8.11 32.75 42.71
N PRO A 4 -7.32 33.40 41.85
CA PRO A 4 -7.32 33.13 40.42
C PRO A 4 -6.59 31.83 40.10
N SER A 5 -7.23 30.97 39.27
CA SER A 5 -6.69 29.78 38.71
C SER A 5 -5.55 30.11 37.71
N SER A 6 -4.40 29.49 37.90
CA SER A 6 -3.26 29.53 36.99
C SER A 6 -3.61 28.88 35.66
N MET A 7 -3.42 29.61 34.55
CA MET A 7 -3.46 29.06 33.18
C MET A 7 -2.26 28.12 32.96
N PRO A 8 -2.45 27.03 32.20
CA PRO A 8 -1.34 26.20 31.82
C PRO A 8 -0.46 26.93 30.78
N SER A 9 0.85 26.96 31.04
CA SER A 9 1.84 27.48 30.13
C SER A 9 1.91 26.59 28.88
N PHE A 10 1.72 27.20 27.72
CA PHE A 10 2.00 26.55 26.46
C PHE A 10 3.52 26.25 26.37
N SER A 11 3.90 24.98 26.38
CA SER A 11 5.25 24.57 26.08
C SER A 11 5.52 24.86 24.60
N SER A 12 6.49 25.73 24.31
CA SER A 12 6.99 25.96 22.96
C SER A 12 7.59 24.66 22.42
N SER A 13 7.10 24.20 21.27
CA SER A 13 7.69 23.06 20.56
C SER A 13 9.18 23.34 20.29
N PRO A 14 10.07 22.37 20.51
CA PRO A 14 11.50 22.55 20.26
C PRO A 14 11.75 22.88 18.78
N LYS A 15 12.70 23.82 18.51
CA LYS A 15 13.10 24.17 17.14
C LYS A 15 13.80 22.98 16.51
N LYS A 16 13.30 22.52 15.36
CA LYS A 16 13.93 21.49 14.53
C LYS A 16 15.06 22.10 13.70
N ASN A 17 16.13 21.35 13.49
CA ASN A 17 17.20 21.70 12.55
C ASN A 17 16.73 21.53 11.10
N CYS A 18 17.53 21.94 10.11
CA CYS A 18 17.20 21.81 8.67
C CYS A 18 17.01 20.36 8.21
N ASP A 19 17.54 19.37 8.96
CA ASP A 19 17.38 17.94 8.79
C ASP A 19 16.09 17.36 9.38
N GLY A 20 15.27 18.22 10.01
CA GLY A 20 14.00 17.82 10.65
C GLY A 20 14.14 17.30 12.09
N PHE A 21 15.35 17.15 12.61
CA PHE A 21 15.61 16.71 13.98
C PHE A 21 15.87 17.89 14.93
N THR A 22 15.58 17.69 16.21
CA THR A 22 16.00 18.64 17.24
C THR A 22 17.47 18.39 17.60
N ALA A 23 18.16 19.42 18.08
CA ALA A 23 19.54 19.28 18.56
C ALA A 23 19.67 18.21 19.66
N GLU A 24 18.64 18.04 20.49
CA GLU A 24 18.58 17.03 21.55
C GLU A 24 18.39 15.62 21.00
N GLU A 25 17.60 15.44 19.93
CA GLU A 25 17.43 14.15 19.24
C GLU A 25 18.69 13.71 18.53
N VAL A 26 19.40 14.63 17.86
CA VAL A 26 20.72 14.37 17.26
C VAL A 26 21.72 14.01 18.34
N GLN A 27 21.75 14.75 19.44
CA GLN A 27 22.63 14.48 20.57
C GLN A 27 22.28 13.17 21.28
N SER A 28 20.98 12.84 21.42
CA SER A 28 20.50 11.58 21.98
C SER A 28 20.78 10.39 21.08
N ALA A 29 20.70 10.56 19.76
CA ALA A 29 21.08 9.54 18.77
C ALA A 29 22.61 9.30 18.73
N LEU A 30 23.38 10.29 19.06
CA LEU A 30 24.84 10.20 19.21
C LEU A 30 25.26 9.63 20.57
N LEU A 31 24.36 9.63 21.57
CA LEU A 31 24.61 9.01 22.87
C LEU A 31 24.35 7.49 22.80
N PRO A 32 25.23 6.64 23.35
CA PRO A 32 25.05 5.19 23.28
C PRO A 32 23.86 4.74 24.11
N SER A 33 22.85 4.19 23.47
CA SER A 33 21.76 3.46 24.15
C SER A 33 22.36 2.24 24.82
N GLY A 34 22.45 2.29 26.15
CA GLY A 34 22.95 1.34 27.12
C GLY A 34 23.19 -0.12 26.71
N THR A 35 24.29 -0.37 26.00
CA THR A 35 25.09 -1.60 26.07
C THR A 35 26.40 -1.35 25.31
N ALA A 36 27.50 -1.29 26.05
CA ALA A 36 28.87 -1.03 25.63
C ALA A 36 29.16 0.40 25.17
N ALA A 37 30.03 1.09 25.92
CA ALA A 37 30.59 2.39 25.57
C ALA A 37 31.16 2.38 24.15
N LEU A 38 30.40 2.92 23.21
CA LEU A 38 30.86 3.21 21.87
C LEU A 38 31.45 4.61 21.92
N ASP A 39 32.70 4.77 21.51
CA ASP A 39 33.34 6.04 21.35
C ASP A 39 32.39 7.00 20.64
N SER A 40 32.12 8.15 21.28
CA SER A 40 31.31 9.21 20.69
C SER A 40 32.01 9.69 19.43
N TRP A 41 31.58 9.19 18.26
CA TRP A 41 32.13 9.64 17.00
C TRP A 41 31.71 11.09 16.76
N THR A 42 32.64 11.94 16.42
CA THR A 42 32.39 13.33 16.01
C THR A 42 32.96 13.54 14.62
N PRO A 43 32.26 14.27 13.74
CA PRO A 43 32.79 14.62 12.43
C PRO A 43 34.18 15.26 12.54
N THR A 44 35.13 14.69 11.84
CA THR A 44 36.54 15.21 11.83
C THR A 44 36.81 16.12 10.65
N LEU A 45 35.88 16.18 9.70
CA LEU A 45 35.94 16.96 8.47
C LEU A 45 34.64 17.73 8.30
N ASP A 46 34.66 18.78 7.48
CA ASP A 46 33.43 19.46 7.04
C ASP A 46 32.76 18.62 5.97
N TYR A 47 31.62 18.02 6.31
CA TYR A 47 30.79 17.22 5.39
C TYR A 47 29.66 18.08 4.87
N GLU A 48 29.41 18.01 3.58
CA GLU A 48 28.24 18.63 2.94
C GLU A 48 27.09 17.67 2.92
N GLU A 49 25.88 18.16 3.19
CA GLU A 49 24.66 17.37 3.02
C GLU A 49 24.32 17.28 1.53
N ALA A 50 24.01 16.08 1.04
CA ALA A 50 23.64 15.85 -0.35
C ALA A 50 22.52 14.81 -0.49
N ASP A 51 21.69 15.01 -1.50
CA ASP A 51 20.68 14.06 -1.93
C ASP A 51 21.31 12.93 -2.74
N LEU A 52 20.78 11.70 -2.62
CA LEU A 52 21.33 10.52 -3.32
C LEU A 52 21.27 10.65 -4.84
N GLY A 53 20.30 11.41 -5.37
CA GLY A 53 20.16 11.65 -6.81
C GLY A 53 21.11 12.67 -7.40
N SER A 54 21.80 13.49 -6.56
CA SER A 54 22.75 14.50 -6.99
C SER A 54 24.20 14.03 -6.95
N LEU A 55 24.46 12.79 -6.51
CA LEU A 55 25.81 12.28 -6.31
C LEU A 55 26.58 12.12 -7.62
N GLU A 56 27.85 12.51 -7.59
CA GLU A 56 28.80 12.28 -8.65
C GLU A 56 29.98 11.41 -8.16
N PRO A 57 30.58 10.58 -9.03
CA PRO A 57 31.75 9.81 -8.66
C PRO A 57 32.95 10.70 -8.36
N GLY A 58 33.67 10.40 -7.28
CA GLY A 58 34.89 11.12 -6.90
C GLY A 58 35.09 11.25 -5.39
N PRO A 59 36.17 11.87 -4.96
CA PRO A 59 36.40 12.22 -3.57
C PRO A 59 35.49 13.40 -3.17
N GLN A 60 34.60 13.15 -2.22
CA GLN A 60 33.65 14.13 -1.69
C GLN A 60 33.38 13.81 -0.22
N TYR A 61 33.40 14.84 0.62
CA TYR A 61 33.05 14.68 2.04
C TYR A 61 31.53 14.92 2.21
N LEU A 62 30.78 13.87 2.32
CA LEU A 62 29.33 13.94 2.27
C LEU A 62 28.66 13.32 3.50
N THR A 63 27.62 13.99 3.95
CA THR A 63 26.59 13.43 4.83
C THR A 63 25.38 13.07 3.97
N LEU A 64 25.03 11.79 3.96
CA LEU A 64 23.93 11.24 3.18
C LEU A 64 22.89 10.63 4.10
N MET A 65 21.63 10.88 3.84
CA MET A 65 20.52 10.29 4.60
C MET A 65 19.58 9.55 3.67
N GLY A 66 19.01 8.43 4.13
CA GLY A 66 18.04 7.67 3.34
C GLY A 66 17.49 6.48 4.10
N ARG A 67 16.51 5.79 3.49
CA ARG A 67 15.94 4.57 4.04
C ARG A 67 16.59 3.32 3.47
N VAL A 68 16.70 2.32 4.31
CA VAL A 68 17.19 1.00 3.91
C VAL A 68 16.09 0.28 3.11
N VAL A 69 16.31 0.08 1.83
CA VAL A 69 15.33 -0.55 0.92
C VAL A 69 15.71 -1.98 0.53
N ASN A 70 16.95 -2.39 0.79
CA ASN A 70 17.40 -3.78 0.74
C ASN A 70 18.77 -3.90 1.41
N PHE A 71 19.13 -5.07 1.90
CA PHE A 71 20.49 -5.36 2.36
C PHE A 71 20.75 -6.87 2.41
N TYR A 72 22.02 -7.21 2.38
CA TYR A 72 22.48 -8.58 2.68
C TYR A 72 23.89 -8.56 3.27
N ASP A 73 24.17 -9.53 4.13
CA ASP A 73 25.47 -9.70 4.74
C ASP A 73 26.32 -10.71 3.94
N THR A 74 27.60 -10.39 3.81
CA THR A 74 28.56 -11.25 3.15
C THR A 74 29.76 -11.46 4.05
N ALA A 75 29.83 -12.62 4.71
CA ALA A 75 30.99 -13.02 5.52
C ALA A 75 32.19 -13.35 4.61
N ARG A 76 32.81 -12.33 4.04
CA ARG A 76 34.03 -12.45 3.22
C ARG A 76 35.05 -11.42 3.65
N PRO A 77 36.33 -11.84 3.79
CA PRO A 77 37.41 -10.88 4.09
C PRO A 77 37.58 -9.90 2.92
N SER A 78 37.89 -8.67 3.27
CA SER A 78 38.18 -7.62 2.28
C SER A 78 39.59 -7.74 1.71
N LYS A 79 39.74 -7.43 0.41
CA LYS A 79 41.07 -7.25 -0.19
C LYS A 79 41.70 -5.90 0.17
N SER A 80 40.87 -4.87 0.34
CA SER A 80 41.30 -3.50 0.67
C SER A 80 41.36 -3.25 2.16
N HIS A 81 40.41 -3.75 2.94
CA HIS A 81 40.34 -3.60 4.41
C HIS A 81 40.77 -4.89 5.09
N LYS A 82 42.07 -5.14 5.23
CA LYS A 82 42.60 -6.42 5.75
C LYS A 82 42.08 -6.84 7.12
N ALA A 83 41.64 -5.87 7.96
CA ALA A 83 41.07 -6.15 9.28
C ALA A 83 39.55 -6.53 9.20
N ALA A 84 38.87 -6.30 8.09
CA ALA A 84 37.45 -6.57 7.97
C ALA A 84 37.17 -8.07 7.80
N GLN A 85 36.22 -8.59 8.58
CA GLN A 85 35.77 -9.98 8.54
C GLN A 85 34.55 -10.19 7.66
N GLY A 86 33.75 -9.12 7.44
CA GLY A 86 32.56 -9.17 6.62
C GLY A 86 32.17 -7.80 6.06
N CYS A 87 31.19 -7.82 5.18
CA CYS A 87 30.63 -6.64 4.51
C CYS A 87 29.12 -6.73 4.49
N LEU A 88 28.47 -5.78 5.15
CA LEU A 88 27.03 -5.58 5.01
C LEU A 88 26.81 -4.65 3.80
N LYS A 89 26.21 -5.18 2.73
CA LYS A 89 25.82 -4.39 1.58
C LYS A 89 24.41 -3.89 1.81
N ILE A 90 24.23 -2.58 1.78
CA ILE A 90 22.95 -1.90 2.05
C ILE A 90 22.58 -1.09 0.82
N MET A 91 21.35 -1.16 0.40
CA MET A 91 20.76 -0.24 -0.58
C MET A 91 20.00 0.84 0.18
N LEU A 92 20.43 2.09 0.06
CA LEU A 92 19.74 3.26 0.59
C LEU A 92 18.97 3.94 -0.52
N ALA A 93 17.79 4.46 -0.20
CA ALA A 93 17.01 5.31 -1.09
C ALA A 93 16.49 6.53 -0.35
N ASP A 94 16.45 7.65 -1.07
CA ASP A 94 15.67 8.84 -0.76
C ASP A 94 14.67 9.08 -1.90
N ASP A 95 14.01 10.24 -1.92
CA ASP A 95 13.05 10.60 -2.99
C ASP A 95 13.76 10.85 -4.34
N THR A 96 15.07 11.11 -4.33
CA THR A 96 15.85 11.58 -5.48
C THR A 96 16.68 10.49 -6.12
N GLY A 97 17.17 9.50 -5.32
CA GLY A 97 18.11 8.52 -5.80
C GLY A 97 18.22 7.25 -4.97
N VAL A 98 19.16 6.41 -5.40
CA VAL A 98 19.53 5.15 -4.73
C VAL A 98 21.03 5.02 -4.70
N LEU A 99 21.58 4.60 -3.56
CA LEU A 99 23.01 4.37 -3.35
C LEU A 99 23.26 2.99 -2.75
N THR A 100 24.29 2.30 -3.21
CA THR A 100 24.79 1.09 -2.53
C THR A 100 25.87 1.47 -1.51
N VAL A 101 25.69 1.05 -0.25
CA VAL A 101 26.70 1.20 0.81
C VAL A 101 27.34 -0.15 1.07
N ARG A 102 28.65 -0.24 0.96
CA ARG A 102 29.46 -1.39 1.39
C ARG A 102 30.04 -1.06 2.78
N LEU A 103 29.31 -1.50 3.81
CA LEU A 103 29.67 -1.27 5.21
C LEU A 103 30.52 -2.45 5.69
N TRP A 104 31.81 -2.25 5.79
CA TRP A 104 32.76 -3.22 6.30
C TRP A 104 32.76 -3.27 7.82
N TYR A 105 32.89 -4.43 8.39
CA TYR A 105 32.97 -4.63 9.84
C TYR A 105 34.02 -5.68 10.23
N ALA A 106 34.62 -5.53 11.42
CA ALA A 106 35.55 -6.47 12.00
C ALA A 106 34.96 -7.15 13.26
N LYS A 107 34.51 -6.38 14.22
CA LYS A 107 34.00 -6.84 15.50
C LYS A 107 32.53 -6.52 15.71
N ARG A 108 32.10 -5.37 15.18
CA ARG A 108 30.75 -4.84 15.36
C ARG A 108 29.78 -5.49 14.40
N GLN A 109 28.67 -6.03 14.91
CA GLN A 109 27.54 -6.42 14.09
C GLN A 109 26.56 -5.25 13.96
N TYR A 110 26.34 -4.78 12.75
CA TYR A 110 25.36 -3.75 12.46
C TYR A 110 23.98 -4.36 12.34
N ARG A 111 23.07 -3.97 13.24
CA ARG A 111 21.67 -4.43 13.21
C ARG A 111 20.85 -3.47 12.36
N VAL A 112 20.71 -3.77 11.09
CA VAL A 112 19.96 -2.98 10.12
C VAL A 112 18.65 -3.69 9.82
N ARG A 113 17.58 -2.93 9.62
CA ARG A 113 16.26 -3.42 9.21
C ARG A 113 15.75 -2.66 8.00
N LEU A 114 14.90 -3.31 7.21
CA LEU A 114 14.21 -2.64 6.10
C LEU A 114 13.37 -1.48 6.60
N GLY A 115 13.38 -0.39 5.84
CA GLY A 115 12.65 0.84 6.14
C GLY A 115 13.28 1.74 7.18
N GLN A 116 14.35 1.33 7.86
CA GLN A 116 15.05 2.19 8.83
C GLN A 116 15.67 3.40 8.14
N LEU A 117 15.56 4.55 8.79
CA LEU A 117 16.27 5.77 8.43
C LEU A 117 17.71 5.66 8.92
N VAL A 118 18.64 6.01 8.06
CA VAL A 118 20.08 5.97 8.39
C VAL A 118 20.78 7.22 7.87
N THR A 119 21.81 7.65 8.58
CA THR A 119 22.76 8.68 8.12
C THR A 119 24.12 8.05 7.92
N LEU A 120 24.75 8.46 6.85
CA LEU A 120 26.04 7.98 6.40
C LEU A 120 27.00 9.16 6.20
N TRP A 121 28.19 9.09 6.77
CA TRP A 121 29.31 9.99 6.46
C TRP A 121 30.34 9.25 5.63
N THR A 122 30.66 9.80 4.48
CA THR A 122 31.58 9.19 3.52
C THR A 122 32.51 10.20 2.88
N VAL A 123 33.62 9.72 2.37
CA VAL A 123 34.67 10.55 1.75
C VAL A 123 34.86 10.28 0.25
N HIS A 124 34.15 9.27 -0.26
CA HIS A 124 34.33 8.89 -1.67
C HIS A 124 33.09 8.19 -2.22
N ILE A 125 32.63 8.63 -3.38
CA ILE A 125 31.59 7.98 -4.16
C ILE A 125 32.24 7.33 -5.38
N SER A 126 31.91 6.07 -5.63
CA SER A 126 32.43 5.30 -6.76
C SER A 126 31.33 4.95 -7.74
N ASN A 127 31.67 4.86 -9.01
CA ASN A 127 30.82 4.30 -10.04
C ASN A 127 31.20 2.83 -10.25
N SER A 128 30.22 1.94 -10.23
CA SER A 128 30.48 0.51 -10.44
C SER A 128 29.76 0.04 -11.69
N SER A 129 30.53 -0.42 -12.67
CA SER A 129 30.05 -1.30 -13.72
C SER A 129 29.91 -2.76 -13.24
N ASP A 130 30.15 -3.00 -11.95
CA ASP A 130 30.22 -4.36 -11.39
C ASP A 130 28.80 -4.92 -11.15
N HIS A 131 28.51 -6.06 -11.77
CA HIS A 131 27.23 -6.78 -11.67
C HIS A 131 26.85 -7.22 -10.25
N ASN A 132 27.73 -6.99 -9.26
CA ASN A 132 27.51 -7.27 -7.83
C ASN A 132 27.00 -6.06 -7.02
N SER A 133 26.64 -4.97 -7.66
CA SER A 133 26.02 -3.82 -6.99
C SER A 133 24.55 -4.11 -6.67
N LEU A 134 24.07 -3.79 -5.47
CA LEU A 134 22.66 -3.77 -5.15
C LEU A 134 21.90 -2.62 -5.84
N ALA A 135 22.62 -1.64 -6.33
CA ALA A 135 22.02 -0.51 -7.02
C ALA A 135 21.38 -0.95 -8.35
N PRO A 136 20.23 -0.38 -8.73
CA PRO A 136 19.67 -0.61 -10.05
C PRO A 136 20.64 -0.09 -11.12
N SER A 137 20.53 -0.63 -12.34
CA SER A 137 21.36 -0.20 -13.47
C SER A 137 21.25 1.30 -13.77
N SER A 138 20.15 1.94 -13.38
CA SER A 138 19.92 3.38 -13.46
C SER A 138 20.62 4.20 -12.36
N ALA A 139 21.17 3.58 -11.33
CA ALA A 139 21.87 4.24 -10.21
C ALA A 139 23.08 3.39 -9.77
N PRO A 140 24.15 3.33 -10.58
CA PRO A 140 25.27 2.39 -10.37
C PRO A 140 26.26 2.88 -9.29
N LEU A 141 25.95 3.95 -8.56
CA LEU A 141 26.85 4.53 -7.57
C LEU A 141 26.91 3.68 -6.29
N PHE A 142 28.07 3.63 -5.70
CA PHE A 142 28.29 3.04 -4.39
C PHE A 142 29.33 3.80 -3.57
N THR A 143 29.26 3.63 -2.27
CA THR A 143 30.32 4.01 -1.34
C THR A 143 30.80 2.82 -0.52
N SER A 144 32.05 2.85 -0.10
CA SER A 144 32.67 1.80 0.70
C SER A 144 33.26 2.41 1.97
N ILE A 145 32.77 2.01 3.12
CA ILE A 145 33.15 2.57 4.44
C ILE A 145 33.54 1.46 5.42
N PHE A 146 34.48 1.77 6.32
CA PHE A 146 34.93 0.92 7.40
C PHE A 146 35.04 1.71 8.72
N PRO A 147 33.93 2.04 9.40
CA PRO A 147 33.94 2.91 10.57
C PRO A 147 34.81 2.42 11.73
N GLU A 148 34.99 1.10 11.85
CA GLU A 148 35.88 0.53 12.89
C GLU A 148 37.38 0.78 12.61
N GLY A 149 37.75 1.07 11.37
CA GLY A 149 39.14 1.29 10.96
C GLY A 149 39.46 2.71 10.44
N GLU A 150 38.43 3.46 10.10
CA GLU A 150 38.54 4.77 9.44
C GLU A 150 37.73 5.82 10.20
N ARG A 151 38.40 6.86 10.73
CA ARG A 151 37.77 7.92 11.53
C ARG A 151 36.96 8.91 10.70
N ASN A 152 37.18 8.95 9.41
CA ASN A 152 36.54 9.85 8.45
C ASN A 152 35.30 9.25 7.78
N CYS A 153 34.77 8.17 8.27
CA CYS A 153 33.49 7.63 7.84
C CYS A 153 32.71 7.13 9.05
N HIS A 154 31.38 7.21 8.95
CA HIS A 154 30.51 6.74 10.00
C HIS A 154 29.17 6.26 9.42
N PHE A 155 28.46 5.42 10.19
CA PHE A 155 27.14 4.92 9.85
C PHE A 155 26.28 4.92 11.09
N MET A 156 25.17 5.67 11.05
CA MET A 156 24.24 5.84 12.15
C MET A 156 22.85 5.35 11.74
N VAL A 157 22.20 4.59 12.62
CA VAL A 157 20.81 4.16 12.48
C VAL A 157 19.96 5.02 13.40
N HIS A 158 18.89 5.62 12.87
CA HIS A 158 17.92 6.40 13.63
C HIS A 158 16.88 5.45 14.25
N GLU A 159 17.09 5.03 15.49
CA GLU A 159 16.16 4.12 16.17
C GLU A 159 15.00 4.86 16.85
N THR A 160 15.26 6.02 17.43
CA THR A 160 14.32 6.81 18.23
C THR A 160 13.97 8.16 17.61
N SER A 161 14.81 8.68 16.75
CA SER A 161 14.63 9.99 16.10
C SER A 161 13.86 9.92 14.77
N ASP A 162 13.60 8.74 14.24
CA ASP A 162 12.79 8.55 13.02
C ASP A 162 11.30 8.66 13.35
N ASP A 163 10.66 9.74 12.95
CA ASP A 163 9.20 9.95 13.07
C ASP A 163 8.40 9.23 11.97
N GLY A 164 9.08 8.54 11.06
CA GLY A 164 8.47 7.78 9.98
C GLY A 164 8.00 8.62 8.79
N THR A 165 8.28 9.92 8.72
CA THR A 165 7.78 10.81 7.64
C THR A 165 8.78 11.03 6.51
N GLN A 166 10.08 11.07 6.81
CA GLN A 166 11.12 11.37 5.84
C GLN A 166 11.34 10.24 4.84
N PHE A 167 11.65 10.60 3.59
CA PHE A 167 12.00 9.67 2.49
C PHE A 167 11.00 8.52 2.31
N LYS A 168 9.70 8.83 2.44
CA LYS A 168 8.61 7.87 2.19
C LYS A 168 8.13 7.89 0.74
N ARG A 169 8.52 8.89 -0.04
CA ARG A 169 8.24 8.91 -1.45
C ARG A 169 9.22 7.97 -2.18
N PRO A 170 8.72 6.95 -2.90
CA PRO A 170 9.61 6.04 -3.60
C PRO A 170 10.41 6.73 -4.70
N PHE A 171 11.66 6.35 -4.87
CA PHE A 171 12.50 6.81 -5.98
C PHE A 171 11.83 6.60 -7.33
N GLY A 172 11.84 7.64 -8.15
CA GLY A 172 11.25 7.64 -9.50
C GLY A 172 9.80 8.08 -9.58
N VAL A 173 9.16 8.42 -8.44
CA VAL A 173 7.84 9.06 -8.43
C VAL A 173 8.00 10.55 -8.76
N LYS A 174 7.57 10.94 -9.96
CA LYS A 174 7.54 12.34 -10.38
C LYS A 174 6.10 12.85 -10.34
N ASN A 175 5.84 13.93 -9.56
CA ASN A 175 4.63 14.75 -9.60
C ASN A 175 3.31 13.97 -9.67
N LEU A 176 2.74 13.50 -8.57
CA LEU A 176 1.36 13.00 -8.44
C LEU A 176 0.85 12.04 -9.55
N LYS A 177 1.71 11.67 -10.52
CA LYS A 177 1.38 10.69 -11.56
C LYS A 177 1.44 9.29 -10.97
N ALA A 178 0.63 8.40 -11.53
CA ALA A 178 0.71 6.97 -11.22
C ALA A 178 2.15 6.47 -11.34
N LEU A 179 2.57 5.61 -10.42
CA LEU A 179 3.91 5.03 -10.44
C LEU A 179 4.08 4.20 -11.72
N PRO A 180 5.07 4.48 -12.58
CA PRO A 180 5.28 3.71 -13.78
C PRO A 180 5.58 2.23 -13.42
N ASP A 181 5.13 1.32 -14.28
CA ASP A 181 5.30 -0.15 -14.14
C ASP A 181 4.65 -0.77 -12.89
N LEU A 182 3.75 -0.02 -12.22
CA LEU A 182 2.93 -0.56 -11.15
C LEU A 182 1.85 -1.46 -11.77
N MET A 183 1.79 -2.70 -11.32
CA MET A 183 0.82 -3.67 -11.79
C MET A 183 0.16 -4.42 -10.63
N SER A 184 -1.00 -5.01 -10.90
CA SER A 184 -1.67 -5.86 -9.94
C SER A 184 -0.99 -7.23 -9.78
N LEU A 185 -1.19 -7.89 -8.65
CA LEU A 185 -0.69 -9.26 -8.43
C LEU A 185 -1.24 -10.23 -9.49
N LYS A 186 -2.49 -10.07 -9.90
CA LYS A 186 -3.10 -10.88 -10.96
C LYS A 186 -2.35 -10.70 -12.27
N SER A 187 -2.18 -9.47 -12.74
CA SER A 187 -1.43 -9.18 -13.97
C SER A 187 0.01 -9.68 -13.89
N PHE A 188 0.66 -9.56 -12.73
CA PHE A 188 1.99 -10.09 -12.50
C PHE A 188 2.04 -11.62 -12.68
N THR A 189 1.09 -12.35 -12.12
CA THR A 189 1.02 -13.82 -12.23
C THR A 189 0.67 -14.32 -13.63
N GLU A 190 -0.06 -13.51 -14.42
CA GLU A 190 -0.49 -13.83 -15.78
C GLU A 190 0.54 -13.45 -16.87
N GLY A 191 1.77 -13.14 -16.50
CA GLY A 191 2.88 -12.85 -17.41
C GLY A 191 3.65 -11.56 -17.14
N GLY A 192 3.12 -10.66 -16.28
CA GLY A 192 3.78 -9.41 -15.91
C GLY A 192 5.12 -9.59 -15.19
N TYR A 193 5.42 -10.79 -14.70
CA TYR A 193 6.72 -11.14 -14.11
C TYR A 193 7.91 -11.03 -15.07
N ASP A 194 7.68 -11.04 -16.37
CA ASP A 194 8.72 -10.85 -17.40
C ASP A 194 9.05 -9.37 -17.64
N VAL A 195 8.29 -8.44 -17.03
CA VAL A 195 8.58 -6.99 -17.12
C VAL A 195 9.81 -6.66 -16.28
N ALA A 196 10.82 -6.06 -16.92
CA ALA A 196 12.14 -5.84 -16.30
C ALA A 196 12.10 -4.98 -15.02
N ASP A 197 11.21 -4.00 -14.96
CA ASP A 197 11.08 -3.05 -13.83
C ASP A 197 9.72 -3.19 -13.11
N ALA A 198 9.14 -4.40 -13.13
CA ALA A 198 7.86 -4.67 -12.50
C ALA A 198 7.80 -4.18 -11.05
N LYS A 199 6.72 -3.49 -10.70
CA LYS A 199 6.43 -3.02 -9.35
C LYS A 199 5.10 -3.57 -8.87
N LEU A 200 5.07 -4.03 -7.63
CA LEU A 200 3.88 -4.56 -6.98
C LEU A 200 3.63 -3.79 -5.69
N LEU A 201 2.41 -3.30 -5.53
CA LEU A 201 1.97 -2.69 -4.28
C LEU A 201 1.08 -3.68 -3.55
N VAL A 202 1.49 -4.10 -2.35
CA VAL A 202 0.80 -5.15 -1.61
C VAL A 202 0.65 -4.77 -0.14
N CYS A 203 -0.41 -5.26 0.48
CA CYS A 203 -0.63 -5.16 1.93
C CYS A 203 -0.24 -6.46 2.62
N VAL A 204 0.38 -6.36 3.79
CA VAL A 204 0.68 -7.52 4.63
C VAL A 204 -0.63 -8.07 5.20
N LYS A 205 -0.96 -9.34 4.88
CA LYS A 205 -2.15 -10.03 5.41
C LYS A 205 -1.84 -10.77 6.70
N THR A 206 -0.80 -11.61 6.67
CA THR A 206 -0.35 -12.38 7.85
C THR A 206 1.15 -12.56 7.84
N ILE A 207 1.72 -12.66 9.04
CA ILE A 207 3.12 -13.01 9.27
C ILE A 207 3.15 -14.46 9.70
N GLY A 208 3.79 -15.32 8.91
CA GLY A 208 3.89 -16.75 9.19
C GLY A 208 4.94 -17.07 10.27
N ALA A 209 5.08 -18.35 10.59
CA ALA A 209 6.11 -18.78 11.48
C ALA A 209 7.48 -18.83 10.78
N GLN A 210 8.52 -18.42 11.49
CA GLN A 210 9.90 -18.57 11.04
C GLN A 210 10.24 -20.04 10.90
N LYS A 211 10.92 -20.40 9.82
CA LYS A 211 11.33 -21.77 9.50
C LYS A 211 12.82 -21.82 9.22
N SER A 212 13.45 -22.88 9.67
CA SER A 212 14.85 -23.19 9.34
C SER A 212 14.89 -24.33 8.33
N TYR A 213 15.76 -24.25 7.37
CA TYR A 213 16.01 -25.33 6.41
C TYR A 213 17.50 -25.48 6.13
N MET A 214 17.91 -26.68 5.81
CA MET A 214 19.30 -26.98 5.47
C MET A 214 19.49 -26.82 3.96
N ASN A 215 20.43 -25.97 3.59
CA ASN A 215 20.82 -25.77 2.18
C ASN A 215 21.59 -27.02 1.65
N ARG A 216 21.67 -27.15 0.33
CA ARG A 216 22.47 -28.20 -0.32
C ARG A 216 23.94 -28.24 0.13
N ASN A 217 24.45 -27.11 0.62
CA ASN A 217 25.82 -26.95 1.12
C ASN A 217 25.96 -27.25 2.62
N GLY A 218 24.93 -27.82 3.29
CA GLY A 218 24.96 -28.14 4.70
C GLY A 218 24.82 -26.94 5.65
N THR A 219 24.61 -25.74 5.14
CA THR A 219 24.37 -24.53 5.96
C THR A 219 22.89 -24.37 6.28
N THR A 220 22.58 -24.06 7.52
CA THR A 220 21.22 -23.74 7.94
C THR A 220 20.87 -22.32 7.51
N SER A 221 19.76 -22.18 6.82
CA SER A 221 19.19 -20.90 6.43
C SER A 221 17.80 -20.73 7.03
N GLU A 222 17.46 -19.51 7.41
CA GLU A 222 16.18 -19.18 8.00
C GLU A 222 15.33 -18.41 6.98
N LEU A 223 14.04 -18.61 7.04
CA LEU A 223 13.05 -17.92 6.23
C LEU A 223 11.79 -17.57 7.02
N LEU A 224 11.16 -16.47 6.67
CA LEU A 224 9.87 -16.02 7.19
C LEU A 224 8.91 -15.75 6.03
N PRO A 225 7.84 -16.56 5.89
CA PRO A 225 6.82 -16.29 4.87
C PRO A 225 5.84 -15.24 5.37
N LEU A 226 5.54 -14.27 4.54
CA LEU A 226 4.49 -13.27 4.71
C LEU A 226 3.42 -13.53 3.67
N THR A 227 2.16 -13.66 4.06
CA THR A 227 1.06 -13.59 3.09
C THR A 227 0.79 -12.12 2.81
N VAL A 228 0.83 -11.74 1.55
CA VAL A 228 0.56 -10.39 1.08
C VAL A 228 -0.55 -10.42 0.05
N PHE A 229 -1.27 -9.31 -0.13
CA PHE A 229 -2.37 -9.22 -1.07
C PHE A 229 -2.50 -7.81 -1.65
N ASP A 230 -3.14 -7.72 -2.79
CA ASP A 230 -3.74 -6.51 -3.33
C ASP A 230 -5.26 -6.71 -3.52
N ASP A 231 -5.91 -5.85 -4.30
CA ASP A 231 -7.34 -5.97 -4.60
C ASP A 231 -7.67 -7.11 -5.61
N THR A 232 -6.66 -7.75 -6.18
CA THR A 232 -6.82 -8.74 -7.27
C THR A 232 -6.44 -10.16 -6.89
N ALA A 233 -5.40 -10.34 -6.04
CA ALA A 233 -4.86 -11.66 -5.70
C ALA A 233 -4.08 -11.66 -4.37
N GLU A 234 -3.63 -12.85 -3.98
CA GLU A 234 -2.71 -13.06 -2.85
C GLU A 234 -1.39 -13.66 -3.33
N ALA A 235 -0.30 -13.34 -2.62
CA ALA A 235 1.02 -13.89 -2.85
C ALA A 235 1.73 -14.19 -1.53
N ILE A 236 2.84 -14.94 -1.60
CA ILE A 236 3.71 -15.21 -0.45
C ILE A 236 5.02 -14.47 -0.67
N LEU A 237 5.31 -13.45 0.12
CA LEU A 237 6.62 -12.82 0.18
C LEU A 237 7.48 -13.53 1.22
N THR A 238 8.65 -14.02 0.82
CA THR A 238 9.58 -14.70 1.73
C THR A 238 10.78 -13.82 2.05
N LEU A 239 10.96 -13.53 3.34
CA LEU A 239 12.17 -12.89 3.85
C LEU A 239 13.17 -13.94 4.28
N TYR A 240 14.45 -13.75 3.93
CA TYR A 240 15.53 -14.69 4.23
C TYR A 240 16.57 -14.07 5.18
N GLY A 241 17.06 -14.87 6.11
CA GLY A 241 18.21 -14.55 6.97
C GLY A 241 18.10 -13.20 7.67
N GLY A 242 19.07 -12.30 7.41
CA GLY A 242 19.14 -10.97 8.03
C GLY A 242 17.94 -10.05 7.78
N LEU A 243 17.10 -10.33 6.78
CA LEU A 243 15.89 -9.54 6.50
C LEU A 243 14.73 -9.87 7.45
N ILE A 244 14.75 -11.04 8.10
CA ILE A 244 13.65 -11.54 8.95
C ILE A 244 13.31 -10.58 10.10
N PRO A 245 14.27 -9.99 10.84
CA PRO A 245 13.97 -9.05 11.91
C PRO A 245 13.18 -7.81 11.47
N SER A 246 13.23 -7.46 10.19
CA SER A 246 12.46 -6.32 9.65
C SER A 246 10.95 -6.51 9.76
N ALA A 247 10.48 -7.77 9.74
CA ALA A 247 9.06 -8.08 9.85
C ALA A 247 8.46 -7.76 11.23
N SER A 248 9.27 -7.50 12.25
CA SER A 248 8.79 -7.13 13.59
C SER A 248 8.03 -5.79 13.61
N SER A 249 8.28 -4.92 12.63
CA SER A 249 7.58 -3.64 12.49
C SER A 249 6.31 -3.74 11.63
N PHE A 250 6.10 -4.86 10.94
CA PHE A 250 4.95 -5.02 10.04
C PHE A 250 3.67 -5.30 10.82
N GLN A 251 2.61 -4.62 10.45
CA GLN A 251 1.28 -4.79 11.02
C GLN A 251 0.33 -5.35 9.96
N PRO A 252 -0.30 -6.52 10.21
CA PRO A 252 -1.32 -7.07 9.32
C PRO A 252 -2.43 -6.06 9.02
N SER A 253 -2.86 -6.00 7.76
CA SER A 253 -3.90 -5.11 7.24
C SER A 253 -3.61 -3.61 7.36
N LYS A 254 -2.38 -3.22 7.70
CA LYS A 254 -1.96 -1.81 7.80
C LYS A 254 -0.70 -1.53 7.00
N THR A 255 0.33 -2.38 7.12
CA THR A 255 1.61 -2.16 6.44
C THR A 255 1.47 -2.42 4.96
N ILE A 256 1.81 -1.42 4.16
CA ILE A 256 1.86 -1.50 2.70
C ILE A 256 3.32 -1.61 2.27
N LEU A 257 3.57 -2.49 1.31
CA LEU A 257 4.89 -2.75 0.77
C LEU A 257 4.87 -2.48 -0.74
N LEU A 258 5.76 -1.62 -1.22
CA LEU A 258 6.03 -1.47 -2.65
C LEU A 258 7.28 -2.29 -2.98
N LEU A 259 7.09 -3.35 -3.75
CA LEU A 259 8.15 -4.23 -4.20
C LEU A 259 8.56 -3.82 -5.62
N SER A 260 9.81 -3.45 -5.83
CA SER A 260 10.39 -3.17 -7.14
C SER A 260 11.33 -4.29 -7.53
N LYS A 261 11.16 -4.86 -8.71
CA LYS A 261 11.93 -6.02 -9.21
C LYS A 261 11.97 -7.20 -8.22
N PRO A 262 10.82 -7.66 -7.70
CA PRO A 262 10.84 -8.81 -6.80
C PRO A 262 11.41 -10.05 -7.51
N GLY A 263 12.19 -10.87 -6.81
CA GLY A 263 12.44 -12.24 -7.23
C GLY A 263 11.14 -13.03 -7.15
N TRP A 264 10.88 -13.91 -8.12
CA TRP A 264 9.60 -14.59 -8.21
C TRP A 264 9.72 -16.07 -8.58
N ARG A 265 8.71 -16.81 -8.16
CA ARG A 265 8.41 -18.16 -8.64
C ARG A 265 6.89 -18.30 -8.70
N ILE A 266 6.36 -18.64 -9.84
CA ILE A 266 4.93 -18.85 -10.04
C ILE A 266 4.63 -20.35 -9.96
N ASP A 267 3.88 -20.71 -8.93
CA ASP A 267 3.27 -22.03 -8.76
C ASP A 267 1.73 -21.81 -8.77
N ARG A 268 0.99 -22.39 -7.83
CA ARG A 268 -0.44 -22.09 -7.63
C ARG A 268 -0.69 -20.69 -7.06
N ILE A 269 0.27 -20.20 -6.29
CA ILE A 269 0.29 -18.85 -5.70
C ILE A 269 1.67 -18.28 -6.02
N ALA A 270 1.71 -16.97 -6.34
CA ALA A 270 2.98 -16.30 -6.57
C ALA A 270 3.82 -16.30 -5.28
N LYS A 271 5.06 -16.75 -5.39
CA LYS A 271 6.07 -16.69 -4.34
C LYS A 271 7.07 -15.61 -4.69
N LEU A 272 7.10 -14.57 -3.88
CA LEU A 272 7.95 -13.40 -4.05
C LEU A 272 9.11 -13.45 -3.07
N SER A 273 10.23 -12.84 -3.45
CA SER A 273 11.41 -12.69 -2.59
C SER A 273 12.17 -11.41 -2.94
N LEU A 274 13.09 -10.99 -2.07
CA LEU A 274 14.02 -9.93 -2.37
C LEU A 274 15.34 -10.56 -2.85
N ASN A 275 15.73 -10.26 -4.07
CA ASN A 275 17.04 -10.60 -4.63
C ASN A 275 17.99 -9.38 -4.53
N GLY A 276 19.22 -9.50 -5.04
CA GLY A 276 20.21 -8.42 -4.95
C GLY A 276 19.85 -7.13 -5.70
N THR A 277 18.84 -7.14 -6.57
CA THR A 277 18.39 -5.95 -7.33
C THR A 277 17.00 -5.48 -6.90
N SER A 278 16.32 -6.24 -6.04
CA SER A 278 15.00 -5.89 -5.53
C SER A 278 15.08 -4.72 -4.54
N ARG A 279 14.02 -3.92 -4.51
CA ARG A 279 13.80 -2.88 -3.50
C ARG A 279 12.46 -3.09 -2.84
N ILE A 280 12.38 -2.70 -1.57
CA ILE A 280 11.14 -2.68 -0.81
C ILE A 280 11.01 -1.32 -0.12
N ASP A 281 9.96 -0.59 -0.46
CA ASP A 281 9.58 0.63 0.24
C ASP A 281 8.43 0.29 1.19
N ILE A 282 8.59 0.62 2.48
CA ILE A 282 7.61 0.31 3.53
C ILE A 282 6.77 1.53 3.79
N ASP A 283 5.44 1.36 3.68
CA ASP A 283 4.45 2.43 3.82
C ASP A 283 4.77 3.65 2.94
N PRO A 284 4.91 3.45 1.61
CA PRO A 284 5.28 4.52 0.70
C PRO A 284 4.20 5.62 0.66
N ASP A 285 4.64 6.89 0.60
CA ASP A 285 3.73 8.03 0.46
C ASP A 285 3.33 8.22 -1.01
N ILE A 286 2.40 7.40 -1.44
CA ILE A 286 1.72 7.46 -2.74
C ILE A 286 0.23 7.24 -2.57
N SER A 287 -0.58 7.79 -3.49
CA SER A 287 -2.04 7.66 -3.47
C SER A 287 -2.52 6.21 -3.48
N ASP A 288 -1.85 5.36 -4.29
CA ASP A 288 -2.18 3.93 -4.38
C ASP A 288 -1.97 3.19 -3.05
N ALA A 289 -0.96 3.56 -2.26
CA ALA A 289 -0.72 2.96 -0.95
C ALA A 289 -1.81 3.35 0.07
N ARG A 290 -2.27 4.60 0.05
CA ARG A 290 -3.38 5.06 0.89
C ARG A 290 -4.66 4.30 0.54
N ARG A 291 -4.95 4.18 -0.76
CA ARG A 291 -6.10 3.43 -1.27
C ARG A 291 -6.06 1.94 -0.89
N LEU A 292 -4.91 1.27 -1.04
CA LEU A 292 -4.77 -0.14 -0.67
C LEU A 292 -4.88 -0.34 0.85
N ARG A 293 -4.37 0.59 1.65
CA ARG A 293 -4.50 0.55 3.12
C ARG A 293 -5.96 0.68 3.55
N ALA A 294 -6.70 1.60 2.95
CA ALA A 294 -8.12 1.76 3.21
C ALA A 294 -8.91 0.50 2.81
N LEU A 295 -8.60 -0.11 1.66
CA LEU A 295 -9.16 -1.41 1.26
C LEU A 295 -8.85 -2.51 2.29
N ALA A 296 -7.61 -2.61 2.72
CA ALA A 296 -7.18 -3.61 3.71
C ALA A 296 -7.92 -3.46 5.04
N GLN A 297 -8.07 -2.23 5.53
CA GLN A 297 -8.85 -1.93 6.73
C GLN A 297 -10.32 -2.29 6.57
N ARG A 298 -10.89 -2.02 5.40
CA ARG A 298 -12.27 -2.38 5.08
C ARG A 298 -12.48 -3.89 5.06
N LEU A 299 -11.53 -4.68 4.58
CA LEU A 299 -11.60 -6.15 4.61
C LEU A 299 -11.55 -6.71 6.05
N THR A 300 -10.98 -5.98 6.99
CA THR A 300 -10.99 -6.34 8.43
C THR A 300 -12.23 -5.84 9.16
N THR A 301 -12.88 -4.79 8.66
CA THR A 301 -14.16 -4.31 9.14
C THR A 301 -15.29 -5.09 8.47
N LYS A 302 -16.32 -5.41 9.23
CA LYS A 302 -17.50 -6.08 8.71
C LYS A 302 -18.20 -5.15 7.72
N GLU A 303 -18.14 -5.46 6.42
CA GLU A 303 -18.80 -4.66 5.40
C GLU A 303 -20.31 -4.60 5.64
N HIS A 304 -20.89 -3.41 5.53
CA HIS A 304 -22.34 -3.27 5.47
C HIS A 304 -22.88 -4.01 4.23
N VAL A 305 -23.83 -4.90 4.46
CA VAL A 305 -24.42 -5.73 3.38
C VAL A 305 -25.14 -4.85 2.35
N ASN A 306 -25.70 -3.75 2.81
CA ASN A 306 -26.42 -2.78 1.98
C ASN A 306 -26.12 -1.35 2.52
N PRO A 307 -24.97 -0.78 2.17
CA PRO A 307 -24.59 0.54 2.66
C PRO A 307 -25.58 1.62 2.20
N PRO A 308 -25.67 2.75 2.94
CA PRO A 308 -26.53 3.86 2.54
C PRO A 308 -26.06 4.43 1.18
N PHE A 309 -27.02 5.00 0.43
CA PHE A 309 -26.70 5.71 -0.80
C PHE A 309 -25.84 6.96 -0.47
N PRO A 310 -24.80 7.27 -1.25
CA PRO A 310 -23.95 8.44 -1.02
C PRO A 310 -24.74 9.75 -1.02
N GLU A 311 -24.40 10.66 -0.11
CA GLU A 311 -25.02 12.00 -0.07
C GLU A 311 -24.42 12.88 -1.17
N VAL A 312 -25.21 13.14 -2.22
CA VAL A 312 -24.83 13.97 -3.38
C VAL A 312 -26.02 14.82 -3.80
N ASP A 313 -25.71 16.00 -4.30
CA ASP A 313 -26.73 16.91 -4.87
C ASP A 313 -27.01 16.53 -6.33
N ILE A 314 -27.94 15.58 -6.50
CA ILE A 314 -28.37 15.12 -7.83
C ILE A 314 -29.08 16.22 -8.60
N ALA A 315 -29.85 17.07 -7.90
CA ALA A 315 -30.61 18.14 -8.55
C ALA A 315 -29.67 19.17 -9.20
N ALA A 316 -28.66 19.61 -8.46
CA ALA A 316 -27.65 20.53 -9.01
C ALA A 316 -26.91 19.94 -10.23
N PHE A 317 -26.65 18.63 -10.22
CA PHE A 317 -26.02 17.96 -11.38
C PHE A 317 -26.99 17.84 -12.57
N GLN A 318 -28.24 17.56 -12.33
CA GLN A 318 -29.26 17.44 -13.41
C GLN A 318 -29.49 18.80 -14.12
N ASP A 319 -29.35 19.92 -13.41
CA ASP A 319 -29.45 21.27 -13.95
C ASP A 319 -28.14 21.74 -14.63
N ALA A 320 -27.05 21.01 -14.49
CA ALA A 320 -25.78 21.35 -15.10
C ALA A 320 -25.81 21.24 -16.62
N VAL A 321 -25.17 22.21 -17.29
CA VAL A 321 -25.12 22.31 -18.78
C VAL A 321 -24.29 21.13 -19.35
N ILE A 322 -23.25 20.72 -18.65
CA ILE A 322 -22.33 19.66 -19.10
C ILE A 322 -22.64 18.40 -18.30
N LYS A 323 -22.95 17.33 -19.01
CA LYS A 323 -23.23 15.99 -18.45
C LYS A 323 -22.20 15.01 -19.00
N PRO A 324 -21.04 14.87 -18.36
CA PRO A 324 -19.95 14.08 -18.88
C PRO A 324 -20.29 12.58 -18.84
N LEU A 325 -19.93 11.90 -19.92
CA LEU A 325 -19.92 10.43 -20.01
C LEU A 325 -18.50 9.94 -19.71
N PHE A 326 -18.38 9.04 -18.76
CA PHE A 326 -17.11 8.46 -18.34
C PHE A 326 -17.01 6.98 -18.68
N THR A 327 -15.80 6.49 -18.78
CA THR A 327 -15.46 5.06 -18.75
C THR A 327 -15.02 4.65 -17.34
N PHE A 328 -14.99 3.34 -17.05
CA PHE A 328 -14.47 2.87 -15.76
C PHE A 328 -13.01 3.27 -15.51
N ALA A 329 -12.18 3.28 -16.59
CA ALA A 329 -10.80 3.73 -16.47
C ALA A 329 -10.69 5.21 -16.09
N GLU A 330 -11.51 6.09 -16.67
CA GLU A 330 -11.52 7.51 -16.35
C GLU A 330 -12.00 7.79 -14.92
N VAL A 331 -13.02 7.06 -14.46
CA VAL A 331 -13.49 7.15 -13.06
C VAL A 331 -12.41 6.68 -12.10
N ASP A 332 -11.72 5.57 -12.40
CA ASP A 332 -10.62 5.07 -11.58
C ASP A 332 -9.42 6.03 -11.57
N GLU A 333 -9.07 6.60 -12.73
CA GLU A 333 -8.00 7.62 -12.85
C GLU A 333 -8.34 8.89 -12.06
N PHE A 334 -9.60 9.36 -12.15
CA PHE A 334 -10.05 10.51 -11.36
C PHE A 334 -9.95 10.23 -9.86
N ALA A 335 -10.43 9.06 -9.41
CA ALA A 335 -10.37 8.64 -8.02
C ALA A 335 -8.93 8.58 -7.46
N ARG A 336 -7.98 8.20 -8.31
CA ARG A 336 -6.56 8.15 -7.93
C ARG A 336 -5.91 9.52 -7.87
N ARG A 337 -6.27 10.43 -8.80
CA ARG A 337 -5.66 11.76 -8.90
C ARG A 337 -6.21 12.74 -7.86
N ASN A 338 -7.49 12.62 -7.53
CA ASN A 338 -8.22 13.57 -6.70
C ASN A 338 -8.86 12.87 -5.48
N PRO A 339 -8.06 12.33 -4.56
CA PRO A 339 -8.59 11.69 -3.36
C PRO A 339 -9.37 12.72 -2.53
N GLY A 340 -10.63 12.39 -2.19
CA GLY A 340 -11.53 13.26 -1.43
C GLY A 340 -12.45 14.15 -2.27
N GLU A 341 -12.28 14.21 -3.58
CA GLU A 341 -13.22 14.91 -4.47
C GLU A 341 -14.38 14.00 -4.88
N LYS A 342 -15.56 14.61 -5.05
CA LYS A 342 -16.76 13.94 -5.58
C LYS A 342 -16.81 14.12 -7.08
N VAL A 343 -17.10 13.06 -7.82
CA VAL A 343 -17.38 13.15 -9.25
C VAL A 343 -18.76 12.59 -9.56
N MET A 344 -19.47 13.26 -10.43
CA MET A 344 -20.78 12.86 -10.95
C MET A 344 -20.75 12.85 -12.47
N GLY A 345 -21.47 11.90 -13.05
CA GLY A 345 -21.51 11.73 -14.50
C GLY A 345 -22.38 10.57 -14.93
N TYR A 346 -22.20 10.16 -16.17
CA TYR A 346 -22.85 9.00 -16.75
C TYR A 346 -21.83 7.93 -17.11
N LEU A 347 -22.24 6.67 -17.02
CA LEU A 347 -21.49 5.49 -17.48
C LEU A 347 -22.36 4.73 -18.47
N SER A 348 -21.81 4.34 -19.62
CA SER A 348 -22.47 3.41 -20.54
C SER A 348 -21.88 2.03 -20.36
N VAL A 349 -22.63 1.10 -19.76
CA VAL A 349 -22.14 -0.20 -19.34
C VAL A 349 -23.00 -1.35 -19.86
N LEU A 350 -22.38 -2.51 -20.03
CA LEU A 350 -23.03 -3.75 -20.39
C LEU A 350 -23.20 -4.64 -19.14
N ILE A 351 -24.43 -5.10 -18.90
CA ILE A 351 -24.71 -6.03 -17.78
C ILE A 351 -24.29 -7.44 -18.21
N THR A 352 -23.24 -7.99 -17.61
CA THR A 352 -22.78 -9.35 -17.92
C THR A 352 -23.31 -10.42 -17.00
N GLN A 353 -23.85 -10.01 -15.85
CA GLN A 353 -24.42 -10.94 -14.88
C GLN A 353 -25.59 -10.31 -14.13
N MET A 354 -26.67 -11.08 -13.99
CA MET A 354 -27.85 -10.71 -13.19
C MET A 354 -28.28 -11.91 -12.38
N ASN A 355 -28.64 -11.72 -11.10
CA ASN A 355 -28.95 -12.78 -10.15
C ASN A 355 -30.20 -12.42 -9.33
N ILE A 356 -31.37 -12.60 -9.85
CA ILE A 356 -32.65 -12.35 -9.14
C ILE A 356 -33.20 -13.65 -8.53
N VAL A 357 -33.21 -14.69 -9.31
CA VAL A 357 -33.84 -15.96 -8.98
C VAL A 357 -33.18 -16.68 -7.82
N THR A 358 -31.85 -16.74 -7.81
CA THR A 358 -31.09 -17.44 -6.76
C THR A 358 -31.27 -16.80 -5.39
N PRO A 359 -31.08 -15.47 -5.21
CA PRO A 359 -31.41 -14.80 -3.96
C PRO A 359 -32.85 -14.93 -3.54
N PHE A 360 -33.82 -14.85 -4.47
CA PHE A 360 -35.22 -15.05 -4.16
C PHE A 360 -35.49 -16.44 -3.56
N LYS A 361 -35.01 -17.52 -4.22
CA LYS A 361 -35.13 -18.88 -3.73
C LYS A 361 -34.50 -19.12 -2.36
N ARG A 362 -33.44 -18.39 -2.06
CA ARG A 362 -32.70 -18.47 -0.78
C ARG A 362 -33.23 -17.54 0.31
N ASN A 363 -34.33 -16.84 0.07
CA ASN A 363 -34.88 -15.82 0.97
C ASN A 363 -33.89 -14.69 1.28
N MET A 364 -33.16 -14.24 0.24
CA MET A 364 -32.08 -13.24 0.33
C MET A 364 -32.24 -12.09 -0.68
N LEU A 365 -33.42 -11.91 -1.26
CA LEU A 365 -33.69 -10.91 -2.29
C LEU A 365 -33.52 -9.48 -1.74
N LEU A 366 -33.96 -9.26 -0.50
CA LEU A 366 -33.79 -8.01 0.21
C LEU A 366 -32.81 -8.18 1.36
N CYS A 367 -32.10 -7.13 1.69
CA CYS A 367 -31.17 -7.13 2.81
C CYS A 367 -31.01 -5.74 3.44
N ASN A 368 -30.59 -5.75 4.68
CA ASN A 368 -30.10 -4.59 5.45
C ASN A 368 -29.27 -5.10 6.62
N GLU A 369 -28.85 -4.21 7.49
CA GLU A 369 -28.08 -4.55 8.69
C GLU A 369 -28.72 -3.92 9.93
N CYS A 370 -28.73 -4.66 11.03
CA CYS A 370 -29.10 -4.16 12.34
C CYS A 370 -28.23 -4.80 13.42
N CYS A 371 -27.81 -4.04 14.42
CA CYS A 371 -26.91 -4.49 15.50
C CYS A 371 -25.63 -5.16 14.98
N GLY A 372 -25.07 -4.67 13.85
CA GLY A 372 -23.90 -5.25 13.21
C GLY A 372 -24.10 -6.66 12.63
N THR A 373 -25.37 -7.11 12.46
CA THR A 373 -25.70 -8.42 11.90
C THR A 373 -26.48 -8.22 10.61
N PRO A 374 -26.08 -8.88 9.49
CA PRO A 374 -26.83 -8.86 8.25
C PRO A 374 -28.19 -9.53 8.41
N ILE A 375 -29.21 -8.91 7.87
CA ILE A 375 -30.59 -9.44 7.81
C ILE A 375 -30.95 -9.61 6.35
N PHE A 376 -31.37 -10.81 5.98
CA PHE A 376 -31.86 -11.16 4.65
C PHE A 376 -33.26 -11.69 4.76
N ALA A 377 -34.15 -11.27 3.87
CA ALA A 377 -35.48 -11.81 3.74
C ALA A 377 -36.14 -11.46 2.40
N ASN A 378 -37.21 -12.19 2.04
CA ASN A 378 -38.13 -11.80 0.98
C ASN A 378 -39.33 -11.04 1.60
N ALA A 379 -39.04 -10.02 2.40
CA ALA A 379 -40.04 -9.15 3.03
C ALA A 379 -39.47 -7.75 3.14
N VAL A 380 -40.29 -6.74 2.91
CA VAL A 380 -39.84 -5.32 2.95
C VAL A 380 -39.50 -4.88 4.38
N VAL A 381 -40.20 -5.43 5.38
CA VAL A 381 -39.97 -5.08 6.78
C VAL A 381 -39.82 -6.37 7.60
N VAL A 382 -38.79 -6.39 8.45
CA VAL A 382 -38.46 -7.55 9.31
C VAL A 382 -38.09 -7.05 10.70
N THR A 383 -38.41 -7.79 11.73
CA THR A 383 -38.00 -7.49 13.11
C THR A 383 -36.60 -8.06 13.38
N CYS A 384 -35.70 -7.21 13.87
CA CYS A 384 -34.36 -7.64 14.28
C CYS A 384 -34.45 -8.57 15.50
N LYS A 385 -33.86 -9.75 15.40
CA LYS A 385 -33.89 -10.76 16.48
C LYS A 385 -33.08 -10.33 17.73
N GLN A 386 -32.12 -9.40 17.59
CA GLN A 386 -31.29 -8.96 18.72
C GLN A 386 -31.89 -7.81 19.51
N CYS A 387 -32.45 -6.80 18.83
CA CYS A 387 -32.95 -5.59 19.50
C CYS A 387 -34.46 -5.40 19.40
N GLY A 388 -35.20 -6.27 18.71
CA GLY A 388 -36.66 -6.18 18.54
C GLY A 388 -37.13 -5.02 17.65
N LYS A 389 -36.23 -4.24 17.06
CA LYS A 389 -36.62 -3.12 16.19
C LYS A 389 -37.06 -3.60 14.83
N SER A 390 -38.07 -2.89 14.28
CA SER A 390 -38.48 -3.06 12.89
C SER A 390 -37.41 -2.46 11.95
N VAL A 391 -37.00 -3.23 10.95
CA VAL A 391 -35.95 -2.86 9.98
C VAL A 391 -36.51 -2.98 8.57
N THR A 392 -36.43 -1.88 7.82
CA THR A 392 -36.81 -1.89 6.40
C THR A 392 -35.63 -2.44 5.59
N LEU A 393 -35.91 -3.45 4.78
CA LEU A 393 -34.95 -4.07 3.88
C LEU A 393 -35.04 -3.43 2.50
N ARG A 394 -33.90 -3.34 1.82
CA ARG A 394 -33.74 -2.85 0.45
C ARG A 394 -33.23 -3.97 -0.45
N LEU A 395 -33.33 -3.78 -1.78
CA LEU A 395 -32.81 -4.77 -2.72
C LEU A 395 -31.34 -5.07 -2.47
N ASN A 396 -31.01 -6.35 -2.50
CA ASN A 396 -29.64 -6.80 -2.29
C ASN A 396 -28.75 -6.33 -3.45
N PRO A 397 -27.69 -5.55 -3.21
CA PRO A 397 -26.80 -5.04 -4.27
C PRO A 397 -26.19 -6.16 -5.13
N ARG A 398 -26.07 -7.37 -4.59
CA ARG A 398 -25.53 -8.53 -5.31
C ARG A 398 -26.47 -9.13 -6.37
N ILE A 399 -27.69 -8.62 -6.48
CA ILE A 399 -28.60 -8.95 -7.58
C ILE A 399 -28.00 -8.51 -8.91
N LEU A 400 -27.47 -7.30 -8.96
CA LEU A 400 -26.69 -6.82 -10.09
C LEU A 400 -25.28 -7.40 -9.98
N GLY A 401 -24.94 -8.24 -10.94
CA GLY A 401 -23.66 -8.90 -11.02
C GLY A 401 -22.56 -7.99 -11.55
N SER A 402 -21.66 -8.54 -12.37
CA SER A 402 -20.60 -7.75 -12.98
C SER A 402 -21.12 -6.95 -14.16
N LEU A 403 -20.52 -5.76 -14.30
CA LEU A 403 -20.71 -4.83 -15.41
C LEU A 403 -19.39 -4.62 -16.15
N ILE A 404 -19.45 -4.42 -17.46
CA ILE A 404 -18.28 -4.09 -18.26
C ILE A 404 -18.54 -2.86 -19.13
N ASP A 405 -17.48 -2.12 -19.39
CA ASP A 405 -17.39 -1.19 -20.50
C ASP A 405 -16.20 -1.55 -21.39
N GLU A 406 -15.85 -0.68 -22.34
CA GLU A 406 -14.68 -0.88 -23.22
C GLU A 406 -13.32 -0.81 -22.50
N THR A 407 -13.27 -0.34 -21.28
CA THR A 407 -12.02 -0.11 -20.53
C THR A 407 -11.82 -1.00 -19.34
N GLY A 408 -12.90 -1.65 -18.84
CA GLY A 408 -12.77 -2.47 -17.66
C GLY A 408 -14.03 -3.19 -17.20
N GLN A 409 -13.94 -3.79 -16.03
CA GLN A 409 -15.02 -4.55 -15.39
C GLN A 409 -15.20 -4.09 -13.94
N LEU A 410 -16.47 -3.89 -13.57
CA LEU A 410 -16.87 -3.67 -12.18
C LEU A 410 -17.50 -4.95 -11.62
N SER A 411 -16.98 -5.43 -10.48
CA SER A 411 -17.48 -6.66 -9.85
C SER A 411 -18.80 -6.47 -9.14
N SER A 412 -19.56 -7.56 -8.98
CA SER A 412 -20.83 -7.60 -8.23
C SER A 412 -20.70 -7.02 -6.82
N GLY A 413 -21.71 -6.27 -6.38
CA GLY A 413 -21.79 -5.68 -5.03
C GLY A 413 -20.93 -4.42 -4.81
N LYS A 414 -20.29 -3.89 -5.86
CA LYS A 414 -19.51 -2.64 -5.80
C LYS A 414 -20.35 -1.40 -6.12
N LEU A 415 -21.56 -1.58 -6.63
CA LEU A 415 -22.51 -0.51 -6.88
C LEU A 415 -23.54 -0.42 -5.75
N ILE A 416 -23.96 0.80 -5.47
CA ILE A 416 -25.08 1.12 -4.59
C ILE A 416 -26.15 1.79 -5.44
N LEU A 417 -27.22 1.10 -5.77
CA LEU A 417 -28.31 1.69 -6.54
C LEU A 417 -29.32 2.35 -5.59
N SER A 418 -29.80 3.53 -5.97
CA SER A 418 -30.96 4.15 -5.33
C SER A 418 -32.23 3.33 -5.60
N ASP A 419 -33.27 3.52 -4.81
CA ASP A 419 -34.57 2.83 -5.03
C ASP A 419 -35.17 3.21 -6.40
N THR A 420 -34.93 4.45 -6.86
CA THR A 420 -35.31 4.91 -8.19
C THR A 420 -34.55 4.17 -9.28
N ALA A 421 -33.22 4.07 -9.17
CA ALA A 421 -32.40 3.36 -10.13
C ALA A 421 -32.76 1.87 -10.22
N TRP A 422 -33.03 1.23 -9.07
CA TRP A 422 -33.54 -0.14 -9.06
C TRP A 422 -34.87 -0.28 -9.78
N THR A 423 -35.80 0.64 -9.53
CA THR A 423 -37.14 0.60 -10.17
C THR A 423 -37.03 0.83 -11.67
N GLN A 424 -36.15 1.73 -12.13
CA GLN A 424 -35.90 1.95 -13.56
C GLN A 424 -35.30 0.71 -14.22
N LEU A 425 -34.27 0.09 -13.58
CA LEU A 425 -33.62 -1.09 -14.13
C LEU A 425 -34.57 -2.31 -14.20
N LEU A 426 -35.33 -2.58 -13.13
CA LEU A 426 -36.15 -3.77 -13.02
C LEU A 426 -37.56 -3.56 -13.57
N GLY A 427 -38.01 -2.33 -13.78
CA GLY A 427 -39.38 -1.98 -14.13
C GLY A 427 -40.37 -2.27 -13.00
N ARG A 428 -39.91 -2.51 -11.78
CA ARG A 428 -40.74 -2.93 -10.62
C ARG A 428 -40.14 -2.45 -9.33
N THR A 429 -40.98 -2.07 -8.39
CA THR A 429 -40.57 -1.79 -7.01
C THR A 429 -40.20 -3.07 -6.26
N PRO A 430 -39.46 -3.01 -5.14
CA PRO A 430 -39.13 -4.16 -4.31
C PRO A 430 -40.38 -4.96 -3.89
N ALA A 431 -41.48 -4.29 -3.52
CA ALA A 431 -42.74 -4.93 -3.12
C ALA A 431 -43.38 -5.68 -4.29
N GLN A 432 -43.41 -5.09 -5.49
CA GLN A 432 -43.92 -5.73 -6.69
C GLN A 432 -43.07 -6.94 -7.11
N LEU A 433 -41.75 -6.84 -6.94
CA LEU A 433 -40.86 -7.95 -7.27
C LEU A 433 -41.11 -9.16 -6.38
N LEU A 434 -41.39 -8.97 -5.07
CA LEU A 434 -41.69 -10.04 -4.15
C LEU A 434 -42.97 -10.83 -4.51
N THR A 435 -43.93 -10.19 -5.17
CA THR A 435 -45.19 -10.82 -5.61
C THR A 435 -45.10 -11.34 -7.04
N THR A 436 -43.98 -11.17 -7.70
CA THR A 436 -43.77 -11.61 -9.09
C THR A 436 -43.58 -13.12 -9.17
N PRO A 437 -44.26 -13.83 -10.10
CA PRO A 437 -44.03 -15.25 -10.32
C PRO A 437 -42.61 -15.56 -10.72
N LEU A 438 -42.09 -16.72 -10.32
CA LEU A 438 -40.72 -17.14 -10.53
C LEU A 438 -40.31 -17.13 -12.02
N GLU A 439 -41.20 -17.57 -12.90
CA GLU A 439 -40.98 -17.55 -14.35
C GLU A 439 -40.77 -16.13 -14.89
N SER A 440 -41.54 -15.16 -14.38
CA SER A 440 -41.40 -13.77 -14.75
C SER A 440 -40.08 -13.16 -14.20
N MET A 441 -39.63 -13.62 -13.04
CA MET A 441 -38.29 -13.23 -12.51
C MET A 441 -37.17 -13.81 -13.37
N GLN A 442 -37.32 -15.08 -13.82
CA GLN A 442 -36.34 -15.69 -14.74
C GLN A 442 -36.29 -14.95 -16.07
N TYR A 443 -37.45 -14.59 -16.61
CA TYR A 443 -37.48 -13.77 -17.83
C TYR A 443 -36.82 -12.41 -17.64
N LEU A 444 -37.09 -11.74 -16.52
CA LEU A 444 -36.47 -10.47 -16.22
C LEU A 444 -34.91 -10.57 -16.09
N GLU A 445 -34.46 -11.62 -15.40
CA GLU A 445 -33.02 -11.91 -15.27
C GLU A 445 -32.37 -12.11 -16.65
N HIS A 446 -32.95 -12.90 -17.53
CA HIS A 446 -32.42 -13.15 -18.87
C HIS A 446 -32.52 -11.92 -19.79
N ARG A 447 -33.61 -11.13 -19.67
CA ARG A 447 -33.80 -9.92 -20.47
C ARG A 447 -32.73 -8.85 -20.20
N LEU A 448 -32.24 -8.77 -18.97
CA LEU A 448 -31.27 -7.78 -18.57
C LEU A 448 -29.83 -8.19 -18.92
N LEU A 449 -29.59 -9.49 -19.21
CA LEU A 449 -28.26 -9.94 -19.62
C LEU A 449 -27.89 -9.35 -20.98
N PHE A 450 -26.66 -8.85 -21.06
CA PHE A 450 -26.08 -8.21 -22.23
C PHE A 450 -26.82 -6.94 -22.69
N LEU A 451 -27.67 -6.39 -21.82
CA LEU A 451 -28.24 -5.08 -22.05
C LEU A 451 -27.21 -3.99 -21.78
N ARG A 452 -27.06 -3.07 -22.74
CA ARG A 452 -26.28 -1.86 -22.51
C ARG A 452 -27.21 -0.81 -21.91
N VAL A 453 -26.79 -0.23 -20.79
CA VAL A 453 -27.54 0.78 -20.05
C VAL A 453 -26.68 1.99 -19.78
N THR A 454 -27.32 3.14 -19.71
CA THR A 454 -26.69 4.38 -19.25
C THR A 454 -27.02 4.57 -17.76
N MET A 455 -26.02 4.67 -16.93
CA MET A 455 -26.17 4.84 -15.48
C MET A 455 -25.70 6.23 -15.07
N GLY A 456 -26.58 7.04 -14.48
CA GLY A 456 -26.19 8.25 -13.76
C GLY A 456 -25.52 7.87 -12.45
N PHE A 457 -24.27 8.26 -12.24
CA PHE A 457 -23.49 7.85 -11.08
C PHE A 457 -22.87 9.01 -10.31
N ALA A 458 -22.66 8.78 -9.04
CA ALA A 458 -21.81 9.59 -8.16
C ALA A 458 -20.74 8.72 -7.51
N LEU A 459 -19.50 9.17 -7.61
CA LEU A 459 -18.40 8.62 -6.84
C LEU A 459 -18.14 9.52 -5.64
N VAL A 460 -18.20 8.95 -4.45
CA VAL A 460 -17.84 9.61 -3.19
C VAL A 460 -16.74 8.78 -2.55
N LEU A 461 -15.60 9.40 -2.35
CA LEU A 461 -14.46 8.80 -1.68
C LEU A 461 -14.64 9.01 -0.17
N GLU A 462 -15.19 8.02 0.52
CA GLU A 462 -15.19 7.96 1.97
C GLU A 462 -14.05 7.05 2.41
N ASP A 463 -13.23 7.50 3.36
CA ASP A 463 -12.07 6.74 3.87
C ASP A 463 -11.11 6.26 2.76
N GLU A 464 -10.88 7.10 1.74
CA GLU A 464 -10.04 6.81 0.57
C GLU A 464 -10.52 5.62 -0.31
N ILE A 465 -11.69 5.06 -0.01
CA ILE A 465 -12.34 4.03 -0.83
C ILE A 465 -13.57 4.63 -1.50
N GLY A 466 -13.53 4.68 -2.82
CA GLY A 466 -14.65 5.15 -3.63
C GLY A 466 -15.86 4.22 -3.56
N ARG A 467 -17.03 4.79 -3.35
CA ARG A 467 -18.31 4.11 -3.54
C ARG A 467 -19.01 4.68 -4.76
N LEU A 468 -19.40 3.80 -5.68
CA LEU A 468 -20.13 4.21 -6.88
C LEU A 468 -21.63 4.08 -6.61
N GLY A 469 -22.28 5.21 -6.34
CA GLY A 469 -23.73 5.30 -6.19
C GLY A 469 -24.39 5.56 -7.55
N VAL A 470 -25.40 4.77 -7.93
CA VAL A 470 -26.17 4.95 -9.16
C VAL A 470 -27.54 5.50 -8.80
N TRP A 471 -27.87 6.73 -9.29
CA TRP A 471 -29.15 7.35 -9.01
C TRP A 471 -30.19 7.15 -10.11
N SER A 472 -29.78 6.89 -11.36
CA SER A 472 -30.66 6.63 -12.50
C SER A 472 -30.08 5.58 -13.43
N VAL A 473 -30.96 4.89 -14.14
CA VAL A 473 -30.65 3.90 -15.19
C VAL A 473 -31.60 4.12 -16.37
N GLU A 474 -31.02 4.32 -17.58
CA GLU A 474 -31.70 4.54 -18.85
C GLU A 474 -31.29 3.48 -19.89
#